data_a2e732306704de348387d5b852604a48
#
_entry.id   a2e732306704de348387d5b852604a48
#
_cell.length_a   1.000
_cell.length_b   1.000
_cell.length_c   1.000
_cell.angle_alpha   90.00
_cell.angle_beta   90.00
_cell.angle_gamma   90.00
#
_symmetry.space_group_name_H-M   'P 1'
#
loop_
_entity.id
_entity.type
_entity.pdbx_description
1 polymer ?
#
loop_
_entity_poly.entity_id
_entity_poly.type
_entity_poly.pdbx_seq_one_letter_code
_entity_poly.pdbx_strand_id
1 'polypeptide(L)'
;DRNVTGVQTCALPISTGVSGIDLYATDNNGQERWCVGRYVMQDTITYDFSGLSYAAKTGKGFEYQLFLPLYNSVSWLEIGVPENTSFRFLPVSQEKPLVIYGTSIAQGACASRPGMAWGNILNRKSEHPVINLGFSGNGKLESELFDLLSEIDAKLFIIDCMPNLPGKSAEVIYDRTLKGVKKLRETSKAPILLVEHDGYANDVTSEKAEESYRVANTELRKAYNTLQEEQIPDIYYLTKEEIGIPADGMVDGVHSTDLGMQQYADSYLKKIREILHEKNEGPTSCIPCKQQRDSYDWYARHEEILKLNRENAPEIIMIGNSITHYWAGEPTAPTQRGKEAWDKLFKNRSVRNLGFGWDKTENVLWRIYHGELDGF
;
A
#
# COMPACT_ATOMS: atom_id res chain seq x y z
N ASP A 1 27.81 0.97 -21.52
CA ASP A 1 27.10 0.59 -22.76
C ASP A 1 25.72 0.07 -22.42
N ARG A 2 24.76 0.88 -22.75
CA ARG A 2 23.42 0.85 -22.19
C ARG A 2 22.45 0.55 -23.32
N ASN A 3 22.31 -0.68 -23.64
CA ASN A 3 21.24 -1.11 -24.53
C ASN A 3 19.96 -1.29 -23.73
N VAL A 4 19.24 -0.18 -23.51
CA VAL A 4 17.82 -0.27 -23.24
C VAL A 4 17.13 -0.35 -24.59
N THR A 5 17.01 -1.57 -25.09
CA THR A 5 16.28 -1.84 -26.32
C THR A 5 14.79 -1.76 -26.05
N GLY A 6 14.12 -0.78 -26.64
CA GLY A 6 12.67 -0.73 -26.77
C GLY A 6 11.93 0.39 -26.06
N VAL A 7 12.58 1.24 -25.22
CA VAL A 7 11.91 2.33 -24.47
C VAL A 7 12.67 3.66 -24.63
N GLN A 8 13.31 3.90 -25.76
CA GLN A 8 14.18 5.08 -25.95
C GLN A 8 13.45 6.39 -26.29
N THR A 9 12.15 6.41 -26.47
CA THR A 9 11.42 7.61 -26.93
C THR A 9 10.82 8.48 -25.83
N CYS A 10 10.85 8.06 -24.56
CA CYS A 10 10.28 8.79 -23.44
C CYS A 10 11.32 9.11 -22.35
N ALA A 11 12.45 9.68 -22.69
CA ALA A 11 13.67 9.56 -21.89
C ALA A 11 13.80 10.42 -20.62
N LEU A 12 12.93 11.40 -20.34
CA LEU A 12 13.10 12.27 -19.16
C LEU A 12 12.06 12.08 -18.05
N PRO A 13 10.76 11.98 -18.28
CA PRO A 13 9.81 11.64 -17.21
C PRO A 13 9.95 10.19 -16.73
N ILE A 14 10.34 9.27 -17.65
CA ILE A 14 10.49 7.84 -17.35
C ILE A 14 11.74 7.54 -16.51
N SER A 15 12.81 8.32 -16.61
CA SER A 15 14.02 8.10 -15.82
C SER A 15 13.76 8.26 -14.31
N THR A 16 12.85 9.15 -13.92
CA THR A 16 12.45 9.32 -12.52
C THR A 16 11.63 8.17 -11.99
N GLY A 17 10.74 7.56 -12.79
CA GLY A 17 10.00 6.34 -12.42
C GLY A 17 10.90 5.11 -12.39
N VAL A 18 11.77 4.95 -13.40
CA VAL A 18 12.65 3.79 -13.57
C VAL A 18 13.74 3.71 -12.52
N SER A 19 14.37 4.84 -12.17
CA SER A 19 15.59 4.91 -11.35
C SER A 19 15.47 5.83 -10.15
N GLY A 20 14.41 6.63 -10.05
CA GLY A 20 14.21 7.58 -8.95
C GLY A 20 13.53 6.96 -7.74
N ILE A 21 13.50 7.76 -6.68
CA ILE A 21 12.74 7.46 -5.47
C ILE A 21 11.67 8.54 -5.25
N ASP A 22 10.60 8.18 -4.56
CA ASP A 22 9.58 9.11 -4.12
C ASP A 22 9.39 9.06 -2.62
N LEU A 23 9.19 10.21 -2.01
CA LEU A 23 8.90 10.33 -0.59
C LEU A 23 7.53 10.97 -0.40
N TYR A 24 6.71 10.35 0.41
CA TYR A 24 5.44 10.89 0.88
C TYR A 24 5.49 11.06 2.38
N ALA A 25 4.89 12.14 2.88
CA ALA A 25 4.71 12.41 4.29
C ALA A 25 3.24 12.32 4.64
N THR A 26 2.91 11.70 5.76
CA THR A 26 1.56 11.70 6.32
C THR A 26 1.45 12.85 7.33
N ASP A 27 0.42 13.67 7.19
CA ASP A 27 0.16 14.78 8.09
C ASP A 27 -0.69 14.37 9.31
N ASN A 28 -0.93 15.31 10.23
CA ASN A 28 -1.70 15.08 11.46
C ASN A 28 -3.14 14.60 11.23
N ASN A 29 -3.67 14.80 10.03
CA ASN A 29 -5.01 14.36 9.65
C ASN A 29 -4.99 13.05 8.86
N GLY A 30 -3.84 12.38 8.77
CA GLY A 30 -3.65 11.19 7.96
C GLY A 30 -3.61 11.46 6.45
N GLN A 31 -3.47 12.74 6.04
CA GLN A 31 -3.38 13.08 4.62
C GLN A 31 -1.97 12.95 4.12
N GLU A 32 -1.81 12.26 3.01
CA GLU A 32 -0.54 12.12 2.34
C GLU A 32 -0.14 13.37 1.57
N ARG A 33 1.14 13.69 1.65
CA ARG A 33 1.77 14.82 0.98
C ARG A 33 3.02 14.35 0.27
N TRP A 34 3.09 14.59 -1.04
CA TRP A 34 4.31 14.34 -1.77
C TRP A 34 5.41 15.33 -1.37
N CYS A 35 6.60 14.79 -1.05
CA CYS A 35 7.77 15.56 -0.70
C CYS A 35 8.69 15.70 -1.92
N VAL A 36 8.89 16.91 -2.39
CA VAL A 36 9.79 17.19 -3.52
C VAL A 36 11.23 17.14 -3.05
N GLY A 37 12.00 16.17 -3.57
CA GLY A 37 13.44 16.08 -3.37
C GLY A 37 14.22 16.78 -4.48
N ARG A 38 15.36 17.37 -4.16
CA ARG A 38 16.35 17.87 -5.14
C ARG A 38 17.38 16.78 -5.38
N TYR A 39 17.66 16.48 -6.62
CA TYR A 39 18.62 15.44 -7.00
C TYR A 39 19.20 15.69 -8.40
N VAL A 40 20.30 15.02 -8.68
CA VAL A 40 20.91 14.91 -10.00
C VAL A 40 21.08 13.43 -10.31
N MET A 41 20.63 13.00 -11.49
CA MET A 41 20.78 11.60 -11.92
C MET A 41 22.24 11.30 -12.22
N GLN A 42 22.78 10.30 -11.53
CA GLN A 42 24.15 9.79 -11.65
C GLN A 42 24.22 8.35 -11.08
N ASP A 43 25.40 7.75 -11.03
CA ASP A 43 25.57 6.38 -10.54
C ASP A 43 25.17 6.22 -9.05
N THR A 44 25.48 7.23 -8.23
CA THR A 44 24.94 7.36 -6.87
C THR A 44 24.12 8.65 -6.82
N ILE A 45 22.83 8.52 -6.52
CA ILE A 45 21.90 9.63 -6.51
C ILE A 45 21.66 10.07 -5.07
N THR A 46 21.98 11.33 -4.77
CA THR A 46 21.63 11.96 -3.50
C THR A 46 20.35 12.75 -3.65
N TYR A 47 19.36 12.45 -2.83
CA TYR A 47 18.13 13.23 -2.72
C TYR A 47 18.17 14.13 -1.49
N ASP A 48 17.98 15.41 -1.68
CA ASP A 48 17.86 16.40 -0.60
C ASP A 48 16.39 16.79 -0.42
N PHE A 49 15.85 16.49 0.76
CA PHE A 49 14.49 16.81 1.19
C PHE A 49 14.50 17.90 2.27
N SER A 50 15.17 19.00 2.02
CA SER A 50 15.40 20.09 3.00
C SER A 50 14.14 20.74 3.60
N GLY A 51 12.98 20.56 2.97
CA GLY A 51 11.69 21.07 3.46
C GLY A 51 11.04 20.29 4.61
N LEU A 52 11.55 19.11 4.98
CA LEU A 52 10.90 18.23 5.96
C LEU A 52 10.90 18.80 7.37
N SER A 53 11.92 19.58 7.75
CA SER A 53 11.97 20.26 9.05
C SER A 53 10.82 21.26 9.25
N TYR A 54 10.38 21.93 8.19
CA TYR A 54 9.21 22.79 8.22
C TYR A 54 7.92 21.97 8.35
N ALA A 55 7.78 20.89 7.61
CA ALA A 55 6.63 19.99 7.69
C ALA A 55 6.48 19.40 9.10
N ALA A 56 7.57 18.99 9.72
CA ALA A 56 7.58 18.50 11.10
C ALA A 56 7.12 19.57 12.10
N LYS A 57 7.63 20.82 12.00
CA LYS A 57 7.24 21.93 12.87
C LYS A 57 5.77 22.33 12.75
N THR A 58 5.20 22.18 11.56
CA THR A 58 3.80 22.53 11.29
C THR A 58 2.84 21.35 11.47
N GLY A 59 3.35 20.22 11.91
CA GLY A 59 2.55 19.00 12.05
C GLY A 59 2.09 18.38 10.73
N LYS A 60 2.74 18.72 9.61
CA LYS A 60 2.35 18.27 8.28
C LYS A 60 3.15 17.08 7.74
N GLY A 61 4.05 16.53 8.53
CA GLY A 61 4.82 15.36 8.15
C GLY A 61 5.51 14.73 9.35
N PHE A 62 5.10 13.53 9.73
CA PHE A 62 5.67 12.76 10.84
C PHE A 62 6.05 11.36 10.41
N GLU A 63 5.23 10.75 9.59
CA GLU A 63 5.50 9.47 8.98
C GLU A 63 5.87 9.67 7.54
N TYR A 64 6.83 8.90 7.09
CA TYR A 64 7.32 8.99 5.74
C TYR A 64 7.29 7.62 5.10
N GLN A 65 6.75 7.57 3.87
CA GLN A 65 6.77 6.39 3.02
C GLN A 65 7.69 6.65 1.84
N LEU A 66 8.74 5.84 1.72
CA LEU A 66 9.71 5.90 0.64
C LEU A 66 9.39 4.84 -0.40
N PHE A 67 9.10 5.25 -1.63
CA PHE A 67 8.95 4.37 -2.77
C PHE A 67 10.26 4.26 -3.52
N LEU A 68 10.70 3.02 -3.75
CA LEU A 68 11.93 2.70 -4.47
C LEU A 68 11.70 2.70 -5.99
N PRO A 69 12.78 2.70 -6.80
CA PRO A 69 12.68 2.63 -8.25
C PRO A 69 11.81 1.49 -8.75
N LEU A 70 11.02 1.72 -9.82
CA LEU A 70 10.11 0.71 -10.36
C LEU A 70 10.84 -0.38 -11.17
N TYR A 71 12.00 -0.07 -11.72
CA TYR A 71 12.75 -0.97 -12.61
C TYR A 71 14.18 -1.23 -12.18
N ASN A 72 14.89 -0.22 -11.70
CA ASN A 72 16.29 -0.40 -11.31
C ASN A 72 16.40 -0.97 -9.90
N SER A 73 17.29 -1.93 -9.73
CA SER A 73 17.63 -2.48 -8.42
C SER A 73 18.35 -1.42 -7.57
N VAL A 74 18.05 -1.41 -6.28
CA VAL A 74 18.77 -0.62 -5.28
C VAL A 74 19.74 -1.54 -4.56
N SER A 75 21.04 -1.36 -4.82
CA SER A 75 22.09 -2.15 -4.18
C SER A 75 22.53 -1.56 -2.83
N TRP A 76 22.25 -0.27 -2.63
CA TRP A 76 22.65 0.46 -1.43
C TRP A 76 21.71 1.66 -1.21
N LEU A 77 21.34 1.91 0.04
CA LEU A 77 20.50 3.01 0.46
C LEU A 77 20.96 3.50 1.84
N GLU A 78 21.19 4.79 1.96
CA GLU A 78 21.41 5.47 3.23
C GLU A 78 20.39 6.58 3.44
N ILE A 79 19.96 6.77 4.70
CA ILE A 79 19.05 7.86 5.08
C ILE A 79 19.79 8.72 6.09
N GLY A 80 20.06 9.98 5.70
CA GLY A 80 20.64 11.00 6.57
C GLY A 80 19.55 11.87 7.19
N VAL A 81 19.66 12.11 8.50
CA VAL A 81 18.81 13.05 9.23
C VAL A 81 19.70 14.08 9.96
N PRO A 82 19.18 15.30 10.27
CA PRO A 82 19.94 16.28 11.03
C PRO A 82 20.37 15.73 12.40
N GLU A 83 21.52 16.19 12.89
CA GLU A 83 21.97 15.88 14.24
C GLU A 83 20.89 16.18 15.29
N ASN A 84 20.80 15.32 16.29
CA ASN A 84 19.79 15.40 17.37
C ASN A 84 18.33 15.24 16.91
N THR A 85 18.10 14.69 15.70
CA THR A 85 16.75 14.30 15.23
C THR A 85 16.54 12.83 15.53
N SER A 86 15.42 12.48 16.15
CA SER A 86 15.01 11.08 16.28
C SER A 86 14.53 10.55 14.94
N PHE A 87 15.03 9.39 14.55
CA PHE A 87 14.59 8.66 13.36
C PHE A 87 14.45 7.18 13.72
N ARG A 88 13.37 6.57 13.24
CA ARG A 88 13.17 5.12 13.37
C ARG A 88 12.38 4.58 12.19
N PHE A 89 12.63 3.33 11.84
CA PHE A 89 11.75 2.60 10.95
C PHE A 89 10.49 2.16 11.71
N LEU A 90 9.35 2.24 11.06
CA LEU A 90 8.13 1.65 11.58
C LEU A 90 8.20 0.12 11.47
N PRO A 91 7.55 -0.61 12.37
CA PRO A 91 7.40 -2.06 12.23
C PRO A 91 6.72 -2.41 10.90
N VAL A 92 7.05 -3.57 10.36
CA VAL A 92 6.34 -4.11 9.19
C VAL A 92 4.89 -4.40 9.60
N SER A 93 3.94 -3.96 8.78
CA SER A 93 2.53 -4.25 9.01
C SER A 93 2.30 -5.76 9.16
N GLN A 94 1.50 -6.14 10.16
CA GLN A 94 1.06 -7.53 10.36
C GLN A 94 -0.23 -7.84 9.59
N GLU A 95 -0.82 -6.85 8.94
CA GLU A 95 -2.00 -7.04 8.10
C GLU A 95 -1.66 -7.87 6.86
N LYS A 96 -2.60 -8.72 6.46
CA LYS A 96 -2.44 -9.52 5.24
C LYS A 96 -2.40 -8.61 4.02
N PRO A 97 -1.44 -8.81 3.10
CA PRO A 97 -1.28 -7.93 1.94
C PRO A 97 -2.30 -8.19 0.84
N LEU A 98 -2.58 -7.15 0.06
CA LEU A 98 -3.08 -7.28 -1.29
C LEU A 98 -1.91 -7.72 -2.18
N VAL A 99 -2.06 -8.81 -2.91
CA VAL A 99 -1.00 -9.37 -3.75
C VAL A 99 -1.36 -9.18 -5.21
N ILE A 100 -0.57 -8.40 -5.93
CA ILE A 100 -0.72 -8.13 -7.36
C ILE A 100 0.23 -9.04 -8.12
N TYR A 101 -0.29 -9.86 -9.03
CA TYR A 101 0.49 -10.58 -10.02
C TYR A 101 0.11 -10.05 -11.41
N GLY A 102 1.07 -9.46 -12.11
CA GLY A 102 0.77 -8.74 -13.35
C GLY A 102 1.97 -8.49 -14.25
N THR A 103 1.80 -7.52 -15.12
CA THR A 103 2.68 -7.21 -16.25
C THR A 103 3.52 -5.95 -16.01
N SER A 104 4.06 -5.33 -17.08
CA SER A 104 4.70 -4.02 -17.05
C SER A 104 3.77 -2.91 -16.53
N ILE A 105 2.46 -3.02 -16.80
CA ILE A 105 1.47 -2.07 -16.31
C ILE A 105 1.37 -2.15 -14.78
N ALA A 106 1.33 -3.35 -14.23
CA ALA A 106 1.35 -3.57 -12.79
C ALA A 106 2.68 -3.13 -12.15
N GLN A 107 3.83 -3.37 -12.83
CA GLN A 107 5.13 -2.90 -12.39
C GLN A 107 5.23 -1.36 -12.36
N GLY A 108 4.39 -0.67 -13.15
CA GLY A 108 4.33 0.78 -13.19
C GLY A 108 5.10 1.40 -14.36
N ALA A 109 5.16 0.70 -15.51
CA ALA A 109 5.76 1.24 -16.72
C ALA A 109 5.11 2.56 -17.11
N CYS A 110 5.93 3.55 -17.46
CA CYS A 110 5.54 4.91 -17.84
C CYS A 110 4.95 5.79 -16.72
N ALA A 111 4.87 5.32 -15.48
CA ALA A 111 4.64 6.23 -14.36
C ALA A 111 5.75 7.29 -14.28
N SER A 112 5.40 8.55 -14.09
CA SER A 112 6.38 9.65 -14.07
C SER A 112 7.39 9.54 -12.93
N ARG A 113 7.02 8.88 -11.84
CA ARG A 113 7.82 8.64 -10.64
C ARG A 113 7.24 7.45 -9.84
N PRO A 114 8.02 6.81 -8.96
CA PRO A 114 7.59 5.58 -8.29
C PRO A 114 6.24 5.65 -7.58
N GLY A 115 5.97 6.73 -6.86
CA GLY A 115 4.71 6.91 -6.15
C GLY A 115 3.48 7.05 -7.05
N MET A 116 3.66 7.21 -8.36
CA MET A 116 2.56 7.30 -9.34
C MET A 116 2.24 5.98 -10.03
N ALA A 117 3.01 4.91 -9.82
CA ALA A 117 2.58 3.57 -10.23
C ALA A 117 1.29 3.19 -9.52
N TRP A 118 0.32 2.61 -10.23
CA TRP A 118 -1.01 2.36 -9.68
C TRP A 118 -1.00 1.45 -8.44
N GLY A 119 -0.11 0.46 -8.39
CA GLY A 119 0.07 -0.38 -7.21
C GLY A 119 0.56 0.42 -5.99
N ASN A 120 1.40 1.44 -6.19
CA ASN A 120 1.87 2.33 -5.13
C ASN A 120 0.81 3.36 -4.72
N ILE A 121 -0.02 3.83 -5.67
CA ILE A 121 -1.21 4.64 -5.35
C ILE A 121 -2.19 3.81 -4.52
N LEU A 122 -2.43 2.56 -4.92
CA LEU A 122 -3.28 1.63 -4.19
C LEU A 122 -2.76 1.41 -2.76
N ASN A 123 -1.45 1.15 -2.59
CA ASN A 123 -0.81 0.99 -1.29
C ASN A 123 -0.99 2.21 -0.37
N ARG A 124 -0.97 3.42 -0.93
CA ARG A 124 -1.20 4.65 -0.16
C ARG A 124 -2.68 4.87 0.20
N LYS A 125 -3.62 4.40 -0.64
CA LYS A 125 -5.06 4.64 -0.48
C LYS A 125 -5.81 3.49 0.20
N SER A 126 -5.22 2.31 0.24
CA SER A 126 -5.80 1.15 0.92
C SER A 126 -5.32 1.07 2.37
N GLU A 127 -6.07 0.38 3.20
CA GLU A 127 -5.69 0.08 4.59
C GLU A 127 -4.80 -1.18 4.69
N HIS A 128 -4.49 -1.80 3.55
CA HIS A 128 -3.72 -3.04 3.45
C HIS A 128 -2.37 -2.80 2.79
N PRO A 129 -1.31 -3.45 3.25
CA PRO A 129 -0.04 -3.43 2.55
C PRO A 129 -0.20 -4.07 1.16
N VAL A 130 0.58 -3.62 0.19
CA VAL A 130 0.55 -4.13 -1.18
C VAL A 130 1.87 -4.82 -1.52
N ILE A 131 1.80 -6.07 -1.95
CA ILE A 131 2.91 -6.77 -2.59
C ILE A 131 2.69 -6.69 -4.10
N ASN A 132 3.53 -5.96 -4.80
CA ASN A 132 3.46 -5.82 -6.25
C ASN A 132 4.45 -6.76 -6.93
N LEU A 133 3.92 -7.77 -7.61
CA LEU A 133 4.64 -8.73 -8.45
C LEU A 133 4.31 -8.49 -9.92
N GLY A 134 4.53 -7.25 -10.38
CA GLY A 134 4.49 -6.87 -11.78
C GLY A 134 5.79 -7.26 -12.48
N PHE A 135 5.68 -7.99 -13.60
CA PHE A 135 6.80 -8.50 -14.38
C PHE A 135 6.72 -7.99 -15.80
N SER A 136 7.49 -6.96 -16.13
CA SER A 136 7.52 -6.35 -17.45
C SER A 136 7.90 -7.37 -18.54
N GLY A 137 7.06 -7.48 -19.58
CA GLY A 137 7.23 -8.47 -20.66
C GLY A 137 6.89 -9.92 -20.27
N ASN A 138 6.60 -10.17 -18.98
CA ASN A 138 6.21 -11.45 -18.39
C ASN A 138 4.88 -11.30 -17.64
N GLY A 139 4.63 -12.12 -16.63
CA GLY A 139 3.30 -12.16 -16.00
C GLY A 139 2.29 -12.75 -16.98
N LYS A 140 2.55 -13.99 -17.42
CA LYS A 140 1.77 -14.71 -18.45
C LYS A 140 1.05 -15.92 -17.89
N LEU A 141 0.64 -15.84 -16.63
CA LEU A 141 0.01 -16.93 -15.87
C LEU A 141 0.91 -18.17 -15.81
N GLU A 142 2.19 -17.97 -15.51
CA GLU A 142 3.16 -19.04 -15.36
C GLU A 142 2.86 -19.88 -14.11
N SER A 143 2.91 -21.22 -14.25
CA SER A 143 2.61 -22.15 -13.15
C SER A 143 3.53 -21.97 -11.96
N GLU A 144 4.81 -21.69 -12.21
CA GLU A 144 5.84 -21.50 -11.21
C GLU A 144 5.56 -20.27 -10.34
N LEU A 145 4.93 -19.23 -10.91
CA LEU A 145 4.52 -18.06 -10.17
C LEU A 145 3.33 -18.36 -9.24
N PHE A 146 2.39 -19.18 -9.69
CA PHE A 146 1.29 -19.62 -8.82
C PHE A 146 1.76 -20.51 -7.67
N ASP A 147 2.82 -21.30 -7.86
CA ASP A 147 3.47 -22.03 -6.75
C ASP A 147 3.99 -21.07 -5.69
N LEU A 148 4.74 -20.03 -6.11
CA LEU A 148 5.25 -19.00 -5.19
C LEU A 148 4.15 -18.15 -4.54
N LEU A 149 3.12 -17.77 -5.31
CA LEU A 149 1.97 -17.04 -4.80
C LEU A 149 1.22 -17.83 -3.71
N SER A 150 1.19 -19.16 -3.85
CA SER A 150 0.51 -20.05 -2.90
C SER A 150 1.16 -20.06 -1.50
N GLU A 151 2.39 -19.56 -1.36
CA GLU A 151 3.12 -19.43 -0.10
C GLU A 151 2.75 -18.14 0.67
N ILE A 152 2.05 -17.19 0.02
CA ILE A 152 1.72 -15.89 0.61
C ILE A 152 0.35 -15.95 1.29
N ASP A 153 0.29 -15.63 2.58
CA ASP A 153 -0.98 -15.44 3.31
C ASP A 153 -1.61 -14.09 2.94
N ALA A 154 -2.22 -14.04 1.76
CA ALA A 154 -2.79 -12.83 1.19
C ALA A 154 -4.15 -12.47 1.78
N LYS A 155 -4.47 -11.17 1.78
CA LYS A 155 -5.82 -10.65 2.00
C LYS A 155 -6.68 -10.83 0.75
N LEU A 156 -6.09 -10.60 -0.43
CA LEU A 156 -6.69 -10.75 -1.75
C LEU A 156 -5.59 -10.92 -2.80
N PHE A 157 -5.81 -11.80 -3.77
CA PHE A 157 -4.95 -11.91 -4.96
C PHE A 157 -5.59 -11.15 -6.13
N ILE A 158 -4.80 -10.34 -6.82
CA ILE A 158 -5.17 -9.60 -8.04
C ILE A 158 -4.35 -10.18 -9.19
N ILE A 159 -5.01 -10.85 -10.14
CA ILE A 159 -4.37 -11.50 -11.29
C ILE A 159 -4.59 -10.63 -12.52
N ASP A 160 -3.60 -9.80 -12.83
CA ASP A 160 -3.61 -8.77 -13.88
C ASP A 160 -2.58 -9.10 -14.98
N CYS A 161 -2.76 -10.27 -15.59
CA CYS A 161 -1.80 -10.81 -16.56
C CYS A 161 -2.24 -10.67 -18.03
N MET A 162 -3.50 -10.26 -18.29
CA MET A 162 -4.04 -10.23 -19.64
C MET A 162 -3.24 -9.36 -20.62
N PRO A 163 -2.64 -8.20 -20.21
CA PRO A 163 -1.87 -7.38 -21.16
C PRO A 163 -0.67 -8.08 -21.83
N ASN A 164 -0.14 -9.15 -21.25
CA ASN A 164 0.97 -9.91 -21.86
C ASN A 164 0.54 -11.23 -22.51
N LEU A 165 -0.75 -11.47 -22.64
CA LEU A 165 -1.30 -12.67 -23.27
C LEU A 165 -1.78 -12.51 -24.73
N PRO A 166 -1.99 -11.30 -25.30
CA PRO A 166 -2.24 -11.18 -26.73
C PRO A 166 -1.21 -11.95 -27.56
N GLY A 167 -1.71 -12.71 -28.57
CA GLY A 167 -0.86 -13.59 -29.38
C GLY A 167 -0.64 -15.00 -28.79
N LYS A 168 -1.11 -15.30 -27.59
CA LYS A 168 -1.25 -16.68 -27.11
C LYS A 168 -2.53 -17.30 -27.67
N SER A 169 -2.55 -18.63 -27.80
CA SER A 169 -3.79 -19.30 -28.21
C SER A 169 -4.86 -19.20 -27.12
N ALA A 170 -6.11 -19.19 -27.54
CA ALA A 170 -7.29 -19.20 -26.68
C ALA A 170 -7.21 -20.27 -25.58
N GLU A 171 -6.86 -21.52 -26.00
CA GLU A 171 -6.69 -22.65 -25.10
C GLU A 171 -5.64 -22.40 -24.00
N VAL A 172 -4.51 -21.80 -24.34
CA VAL A 172 -3.43 -21.50 -23.37
C VAL A 172 -3.89 -20.50 -22.32
N ILE A 173 -4.63 -19.46 -22.73
CA ILE A 173 -5.15 -18.43 -21.79
C ILE A 173 -6.15 -19.07 -20.84
N TYR A 174 -7.13 -19.78 -21.38
CA TYR A 174 -8.14 -20.49 -20.62
C TYR A 174 -7.53 -21.48 -19.61
N ASP A 175 -6.68 -22.39 -20.09
CA ASP A 175 -6.07 -23.44 -19.28
C ASP A 175 -5.18 -22.88 -18.16
N ARG A 176 -4.35 -21.88 -18.46
CA ARG A 176 -3.48 -21.28 -17.46
C ARG A 176 -4.26 -20.56 -16.38
N THR A 177 -5.35 -19.88 -16.74
CA THR A 177 -6.24 -19.23 -15.78
C THR A 177 -6.86 -20.26 -14.83
N LEU A 178 -7.45 -21.33 -15.36
CA LEU A 178 -8.06 -22.37 -14.54
C LEU A 178 -7.05 -23.04 -13.60
N LYS A 179 -5.90 -23.46 -14.15
CA LYS A 179 -4.85 -24.13 -13.37
C LYS A 179 -4.29 -23.22 -12.28
N GLY A 180 -4.03 -21.96 -12.61
CA GLY A 180 -3.50 -21.00 -11.65
C GLY A 180 -4.47 -20.74 -10.49
N VAL A 181 -5.75 -20.48 -10.78
CA VAL A 181 -6.77 -20.27 -9.75
C VAL A 181 -6.94 -21.51 -8.89
N LYS A 182 -7.05 -22.70 -9.48
CA LYS A 182 -7.17 -23.97 -8.74
C LYS A 182 -5.96 -24.19 -7.85
N LYS A 183 -4.76 -23.87 -8.33
CA LYS A 183 -3.53 -23.96 -7.55
C LYS A 183 -3.57 -23.07 -6.31
N LEU A 184 -3.96 -21.81 -6.44
CA LEU A 184 -4.13 -20.92 -5.28
C LEU A 184 -5.16 -21.45 -4.29
N ARG A 185 -6.23 -22.09 -4.76
CA ARG A 185 -7.28 -22.66 -3.90
C ARG A 185 -6.83 -23.87 -3.11
N GLU A 186 -5.75 -24.55 -3.50
CA GLU A 186 -5.19 -25.66 -2.70
C GLU A 186 -4.71 -25.19 -1.32
N THR A 187 -4.23 -23.96 -1.20
CA THR A 187 -3.59 -23.44 0.02
C THR A 187 -4.28 -22.20 0.60
N SER A 188 -5.00 -21.42 -0.21
CA SER A 188 -5.55 -20.13 0.20
C SER A 188 -7.07 -20.04 0.01
N LYS A 189 -7.73 -19.43 1.01
CA LYS A 189 -9.14 -19.01 0.95
C LYS A 189 -9.32 -17.54 0.59
N ALA A 190 -8.22 -16.78 0.41
CA ALA A 190 -8.30 -15.37 0.07
C ALA A 190 -9.07 -15.16 -1.25
N PRO A 191 -9.87 -14.11 -1.38
CA PRO A 191 -10.51 -13.75 -2.63
C PRO A 191 -9.50 -13.65 -3.78
N ILE A 192 -9.92 -14.00 -5.01
CA ILE A 192 -9.11 -13.86 -6.21
C ILE A 192 -9.87 -12.96 -7.18
N LEU A 193 -9.26 -11.86 -7.59
CA LEU A 193 -9.76 -10.94 -8.60
C LEU A 193 -9.06 -11.20 -9.92
N LEU A 194 -9.81 -11.67 -10.91
CA LEU A 194 -9.36 -11.81 -12.30
C LEU A 194 -9.63 -10.51 -13.06
N VAL A 195 -8.65 -10.00 -13.77
CA VAL A 195 -8.71 -8.69 -14.40
C VAL A 195 -8.57 -8.81 -15.92
N GLU A 196 -9.46 -8.16 -16.65
CA GLU A 196 -9.40 -8.07 -18.10
C GLU A 196 -8.24 -7.19 -18.58
N HIS A 197 -7.84 -7.37 -19.82
CA HIS A 197 -7.02 -6.41 -20.55
C HIS A 197 -7.84 -5.12 -20.76
N ASP A 198 -7.27 -3.99 -20.44
CA ASP A 198 -7.90 -2.66 -20.52
C ASP A 198 -8.10 -2.12 -21.95
N GLY A 199 -7.56 -2.81 -22.94
CA GLY A 199 -7.59 -2.42 -24.35
C GLY A 199 -6.33 -1.70 -24.81
N TYR A 200 -6.33 -1.26 -26.05
CA TYR A 200 -5.28 -0.44 -26.64
C TYR A 200 -5.84 0.90 -27.11
N ALA A 201 -5.06 1.98 -27.03
CA ALA A 201 -5.49 3.30 -27.48
C ALA A 201 -5.86 3.36 -28.98
N ASN A 202 -5.34 2.44 -29.78
CA ASN A 202 -5.57 2.36 -31.22
C ASN A 202 -6.56 1.27 -31.63
N ASP A 203 -7.31 0.68 -30.72
CA ASP A 203 -8.27 -0.39 -31.02
C ASP A 203 -9.36 0.06 -31.99
N VAL A 204 -9.82 1.31 -31.89
CA VAL A 204 -10.81 1.90 -32.82
C VAL A 204 -10.31 2.06 -34.27
N THR A 205 -8.99 2.00 -34.50
CA THR A 205 -8.35 2.15 -35.81
C THR A 205 -7.60 0.91 -36.28
N SER A 206 -7.55 -0.13 -35.45
CA SER A 206 -6.83 -1.38 -35.72
C SER A 206 -7.64 -2.59 -35.24
N GLU A 207 -8.37 -3.21 -36.18
CA GLU A 207 -9.12 -4.45 -35.93
C GLU A 207 -8.23 -5.54 -35.29
N LYS A 208 -6.96 -5.63 -35.74
CA LYS A 208 -6.00 -6.57 -35.18
C LYS A 208 -5.69 -6.27 -33.70
N ALA A 209 -5.57 -5.02 -33.33
CA ALA A 209 -5.33 -4.62 -31.94
C ALA A 209 -6.55 -4.97 -31.09
N GLU A 210 -7.75 -4.60 -31.52
CA GLU A 210 -9.00 -4.94 -30.85
C GLU A 210 -9.16 -6.44 -30.69
N GLU A 211 -9.02 -7.22 -31.76
CA GLU A 211 -9.18 -8.67 -31.73
C GLU A 211 -8.22 -9.34 -30.75
N SER A 212 -6.97 -8.88 -30.69
CA SER A 212 -5.93 -9.51 -29.87
C SER A 212 -6.26 -9.50 -28.37
N TYR A 213 -6.73 -8.37 -27.82
CA TYR A 213 -7.12 -8.33 -26.41
C TYR A 213 -8.53 -8.90 -26.20
N ARG A 214 -9.42 -8.79 -27.18
CA ARG A 214 -10.76 -9.37 -27.13
C ARG A 214 -10.72 -10.88 -26.97
N VAL A 215 -9.82 -11.55 -27.67
CA VAL A 215 -9.58 -13.01 -27.49
C VAL A 215 -9.12 -13.29 -26.05
N ALA A 216 -8.16 -12.51 -25.52
CA ALA A 216 -7.68 -12.70 -24.15
C ALA A 216 -8.81 -12.52 -23.12
N ASN A 217 -9.59 -11.45 -23.22
CA ASN A 217 -10.70 -11.20 -22.32
C ASN A 217 -11.82 -12.26 -22.45
N THR A 218 -12.11 -12.72 -23.66
CA THR A 218 -13.09 -13.79 -23.91
C THR A 218 -12.69 -15.09 -23.20
N GLU A 219 -11.45 -15.50 -23.31
CA GLU A 219 -10.99 -16.74 -22.68
C GLU A 219 -10.85 -16.61 -21.16
N LEU A 220 -10.46 -15.42 -20.65
CA LEU A 220 -10.51 -15.13 -19.22
C LEU A 220 -11.93 -15.23 -18.68
N ARG A 221 -12.91 -14.63 -19.37
CA ARG A 221 -14.32 -14.68 -19.01
C ARG A 221 -14.86 -16.12 -19.03
N LYS A 222 -14.49 -16.90 -20.03
CA LYS A 222 -14.86 -18.30 -20.12
C LYS A 222 -14.29 -19.11 -18.97
N ALA A 223 -13.01 -18.89 -18.63
CA ALA A 223 -12.38 -19.53 -17.47
C ALA A 223 -13.09 -19.15 -16.16
N TYR A 224 -13.40 -17.85 -15.98
CA TYR A 224 -14.17 -17.37 -14.84
C TYR A 224 -15.53 -18.08 -14.72
N ASN A 225 -16.29 -18.17 -15.82
CA ASN A 225 -17.60 -18.84 -15.82
C ASN A 225 -17.47 -20.32 -15.44
N THR A 226 -16.44 -21.02 -15.98
CA THR A 226 -16.17 -22.42 -15.61
C THR A 226 -15.86 -22.56 -14.12
N LEU A 227 -15.07 -21.65 -13.53
CA LEU A 227 -14.79 -21.65 -12.10
C LEU A 227 -16.06 -21.43 -11.27
N GLN A 228 -16.99 -20.59 -11.73
CA GLN A 228 -18.29 -20.39 -11.09
C GLN A 228 -19.19 -21.64 -11.20
N GLU A 229 -19.22 -22.30 -12.35
CA GLU A 229 -19.96 -23.56 -12.56
C GLU A 229 -19.42 -24.69 -11.70
N GLU A 230 -18.09 -24.76 -11.52
CA GLU A 230 -17.43 -25.69 -10.61
C GLU A 230 -17.55 -25.30 -9.13
N GLN A 231 -18.25 -24.20 -8.82
CA GLN A 231 -18.47 -23.67 -7.47
C GLN A 231 -17.18 -23.36 -6.71
N ILE A 232 -16.13 -22.94 -7.43
CA ILE A 232 -14.91 -22.46 -6.78
C ILE A 232 -15.21 -21.14 -6.07
N PRO A 233 -15.05 -21.04 -4.74
CA PRO A 233 -15.51 -19.89 -3.98
C PRO A 233 -14.63 -18.64 -4.17
N ASP A 234 -15.21 -17.48 -3.91
CA ASP A 234 -14.52 -16.19 -3.78
C ASP A 234 -13.66 -15.79 -4.99
N ILE A 235 -14.16 -16.08 -6.19
CA ILE A 235 -13.57 -15.62 -7.46
C ILE A 235 -14.38 -14.44 -7.97
N TYR A 236 -13.71 -13.33 -8.22
CA TYR A 236 -14.27 -12.07 -8.68
C TYR A 236 -13.68 -11.68 -10.02
N TYR A 237 -14.32 -10.70 -10.66
CA TYR A 237 -13.95 -10.30 -12.01
C TYR A 237 -14.02 -8.78 -12.14
N LEU A 238 -13.03 -8.20 -12.84
CA LEU A 238 -12.98 -6.78 -13.16
C LEU A 238 -12.89 -6.63 -14.68
N THR A 239 -13.86 -5.96 -15.27
CA THR A 239 -13.94 -5.79 -16.71
C THR A 239 -13.14 -4.58 -17.21
N LYS A 240 -12.83 -4.57 -18.51
CA LYS A 240 -12.24 -3.43 -19.21
C LYS A 240 -13.05 -2.14 -18.97
N GLU A 241 -14.37 -2.22 -19.04
CA GLU A 241 -15.28 -1.08 -18.84
C GLU A 241 -15.23 -0.56 -17.40
N GLU A 242 -15.12 -1.45 -16.41
CA GLU A 242 -14.98 -1.06 -15.01
C GLU A 242 -13.60 -0.44 -14.72
N ILE A 243 -12.53 -0.86 -15.40
CA ILE A 243 -11.22 -0.21 -15.34
C ILE A 243 -11.32 1.19 -15.91
N GLY A 244 -11.87 1.33 -17.11
CA GLY A 244 -12.29 2.61 -17.70
C GLY A 244 -11.14 3.58 -17.97
N ILE A 245 -10.04 3.12 -18.58
CA ILE A 245 -8.90 3.99 -18.90
C ILE A 245 -9.35 5.08 -19.90
N PRO A 246 -9.17 6.36 -19.57
CA PRO A 246 -9.56 7.45 -20.46
C PRO A 246 -8.65 7.55 -21.69
N ALA A 247 -9.11 8.24 -22.74
CA ALA A 247 -8.36 8.39 -24.00
C ALA A 247 -6.96 8.95 -23.79
N ASP A 248 -6.78 9.90 -22.86
CA ASP A 248 -5.48 10.47 -22.50
C ASP A 248 -4.74 9.68 -21.41
N GLY A 249 -5.24 8.49 -21.08
CA GLY A 249 -4.71 7.63 -20.03
C GLY A 249 -3.49 6.80 -20.43
N MET A 250 -3.07 6.82 -21.70
CA MET A 250 -1.98 6.00 -22.21
C MET A 250 -0.85 6.84 -22.82
N VAL A 251 0.40 6.36 -22.70
CA VAL A 251 1.61 7.01 -23.23
C VAL A 251 1.92 6.56 -24.66
N ASP A 252 1.93 5.25 -24.87
CA ASP A 252 2.37 4.59 -26.12
C ASP A 252 1.28 3.71 -26.73
N GLY A 253 0.07 3.84 -26.25
CA GLY A 253 -1.09 3.07 -26.66
C GLY A 253 -1.30 1.78 -25.86
N VAL A 254 -0.39 1.47 -24.93
CA VAL A 254 -0.42 0.28 -24.06
C VAL A 254 -0.22 0.67 -22.59
N HIS A 255 0.85 1.42 -22.31
CA HIS A 255 1.23 1.77 -20.95
C HIS A 255 0.61 3.08 -20.50
N SER A 256 0.24 3.13 -19.24
CA SER A 256 -0.53 4.25 -18.69
C SER A 256 0.31 5.48 -18.36
N THR A 257 -0.27 6.67 -18.63
CA THR A 257 0.16 7.95 -18.04
C THR A 257 -0.15 7.96 -16.54
N ASP A 258 0.29 8.99 -15.81
CA ASP A 258 -0.12 9.18 -14.40
C ASP A 258 -1.65 9.28 -14.25
N LEU A 259 -2.34 9.84 -15.25
CA LEU A 259 -3.82 9.86 -15.27
C LEU A 259 -4.39 8.44 -15.36
N GLY A 260 -3.85 7.61 -16.26
CA GLY A 260 -4.25 6.21 -16.38
C GLY A 260 -3.90 5.40 -15.13
N MET A 261 -2.71 5.61 -14.56
CA MET A 261 -2.31 4.98 -13.29
C MET A 261 -3.26 5.32 -12.14
N GLN A 262 -3.70 6.58 -12.06
CA GLN A 262 -4.68 7.01 -11.07
C GLN A 262 -6.03 6.31 -11.30
N GLN A 263 -6.48 6.21 -12.56
CA GLN A 263 -7.73 5.55 -12.93
C GLN A 263 -7.68 4.04 -12.59
N TYR A 264 -6.57 3.36 -12.87
CA TYR A 264 -6.36 1.98 -12.43
C TYR A 264 -6.53 1.85 -10.92
N ALA A 265 -5.78 2.65 -10.16
CA ALA A 265 -5.81 2.57 -8.70
C ALA A 265 -7.23 2.82 -8.14
N ASP A 266 -7.99 3.76 -8.69
CA ASP A 266 -9.32 4.10 -8.22
C ASP A 266 -10.34 2.98 -8.55
N SER A 267 -10.28 2.40 -9.75
CA SER A 267 -11.17 1.29 -10.14
C SER A 267 -10.87 0.01 -9.35
N TYR A 268 -9.58 -0.30 -9.14
CA TYR A 268 -9.18 -1.45 -8.33
C TYR A 268 -9.57 -1.27 -6.86
N LEU A 269 -9.32 -0.10 -6.29
CA LEU A 269 -9.68 0.20 -4.90
C LEU A 269 -11.19 0.06 -4.68
N LYS A 270 -12.00 0.55 -5.63
CA LYS A 270 -13.45 0.37 -5.59
C LYS A 270 -13.83 -1.10 -5.57
N LYS A 271 -13.27 -1.91 -6.50
CA LYS A 271 -13.56 -3.34 -6.59
C LYS A 271 -13.07 -4.12 -5.35
N ILE A 272 -11.90 -3.79 -4.83
CA ILE A 272 -11.34 -4.38 -3.61
C ILE A 272 -12.27 -4.15 -2.42
N ARG A 273 -12.76 -2.91 -2.25
CA ARG A 273 -13.69 -2.57 -1.16
C ARG A 273 -15.03 -3.32 -1.28
N GLU A 274 -15.53 -3.50 -2.50
CA GLU A 274 -16.71 -4.32 -2.77
C GLU A 274 -16.47 -5.78 -2.33
N ILE A 275 -15.34 -6.38 -2.72
CA ILE A 275 -14.96 -7.75 -2.42
C ILE A 275 -14.77 -7.96 -0.91
N LEU A 276 -14.09 -7.03 -0.25
CA LEU A 276 -13.77 -7.12 1.17
C LEU A 276 -14.87 -6.57 2.08
N HIS A 277 -16.01 -6.12 1.50
CA HIS A 277 -17.12 -5.50 2.20
C HIS A 277 -16.72 -4.26 3.02
N GLU A 278 -15.73 -3.52 2.53
CA GLU A 278 -15.26 -2.28 3.12
C GLU A 278 -16.10 -1.09 2.63
N LYS A 279 -16.20 -0.05 3.45
CA LYS A 279 -16.90 1.17 3.07
C LYS A 279 -16.11 1.92 2.00
N ASN A 280 -16.80 2.50 1.02
CA ASN A 280 -16.18 3.31 -0.05
C ASN A 280 -15.45 4.57 0.45
N GLU A 281 -15.84 5.06 1.61
CA GLU A 281 -15.08 6.06 2.37
C GLU A 281 -14.71 5.40 3.69
N GLY A 282 -13.47 5.00 3.84
CA GLY A 282 -12.96 4.50 5.10
C GLY A 282 -13.24 5.54 6.19
N PRO A 283 -13.72 5.17 7.37
CA PRO A 283 -13.81 6.12 8.46
C PRO A 283 -12.39 6.65 8.71
N THR A 284 -12.26 7.97 8.86
CA THR A 284 -10.99 8.62 9.23
C THR A 284 -10.36 8.01 10.48
N SER A 285 -11.16 7.31 11.29
CA SER A 285 -10.72 6.56 12.46
C SER A 285 -9.80 5.36 12.16
N CYS A 286 -9.73 4.89 10.92
CA CYS A 286 -8.83 3.81 10.50
C CYS A 286 -7.49 4.33 9.99
N ILE A 287 -7.36 5.63 9.73
CA ILE A 287 -6.11 6.25 9.29
C ILE A 287 -5.34 6.67 10.53
N PRO A 288 -4.20 6.03 10.86
CA PRO A 288 -3.42 6.40 12.04
C PRO A 288 -2.95 7.84 11.92
N CYS A 289 -3.25 8.67 12.89
CA CYS A 289 -2.79 10.04 12.89
C CYS A 289 -2.42 10.54 14.28
N LYS A 290 -1.46 11.45 14.30
CA LYS A 290 -0.96 12.10 15.51
C LYS A 290 -1.94 13.19 15.98
N GLN A 291 -2.00 13.41 17.28
CA GLN A 291 -2.77 14.53 17.83
C GLN A 291 -1.84 15.66 18.22
N GLN A 292 -2.22 16.90 17.93
CA GLN A 292 -1.64 18.10 18.53
C GLN A 292 -2.60 18.69 19.56
N ARG A 293 -2.05 19.05 20.73
CA ARG A 293 -2.82 19.70 21.81
C ARG A 293 -1.97 20.76 22.51
N ASP A 294 -2.58 21.90 22.72
CA ASP A 294 -1.95 23.00 23.44
C ASP A 294 -1.99 22.80 24.98
N SER A 295 -2.86 21.89 25.48
CA SER A 295 -3.07 21.66 26.91
C SER A 295 -2.05 20.72 27.56
N TYR A 296 -1.34 19.94 26.80
CA TYR A 296 -0.23 19.06 27.22
C TYR A 296 0.54 18.56 26.01
N ASP A 297 1.80 18.16 26.23
CA ASP A 297 2.61 17.56 25.17
C ASP A 297 2.21 16.08 24.99
N TRP A 298 1.41 15.84 23.97
CA TRP A 298 0.89 14.52 23.62
C TRP A 298 2.02 13.55 23.22
N TYR A 299 3.02 14.06 22.48
CA TYR A 299 4.13 13.23 22.02
C TYR A 299 5.09 12.90 23.16
N ALA A 300 5.42 13.84 24.04
CA ALA A 300 6.25 13.56 25.20
C ALA A 300 5.62 12.47 26.09
N ARG A 301 4.29 12.47 26.25
CA ARG A 301 3.60 11.41 26.98
C ARG A 301 3.74 10.05 26.29
N HIS A 302 3.64 10.00 24.95
CA HIS A 302 3.86 8.80 24.17
C HIS A 302 5.30 8.27 24.40
N GLU A 303 6.31 9.11 24.25
CA GLU A 303 7.72 8.72 24.48
C GLU A 303 7.97 8.25 25.92
N GLU A 304 7.32 8.84 26.90
CA GLU A 304 7.41 8.41 28.30
C GLU A 304 6.80 7.00 28.47
N ILE A 305 5.67 6.70 27.85
CA ILE A 305 5.09 5.35 27.84
C ILE A 305 6.06 4.34 27.23
N LEU A 306 6.63 4.65 26.06
CA LEU A 306 7.61 3.77 25.42
C LEU A 306 8.82 3.50 26.30
N LYS A 307 9.31 4.51 27.01
CA LYS A 307 10.40 4.39 27.96
C LYS A 307 10.01 3.47 29.11
N LEU A 308 8.89 3.74 29.75
CA LEU A 308 8.42 2.96 30.90
C LEU A 308 8.10 1.50 30.54
N ASN A 309 7.57 1.24 29.33
CA ASN A 309 7.30 -0.12 28.87
C ASN A 309 8.60 -0.90 28.63
N ARG A 310 9.66 -0.24 28.14
CA ARG A 310 10.99 -0.86 28.01
C ARG A 310 11.66 -1.17 29.35
N GLU A 311 11.44 -0.32 30.34
CA GLU A 311 12.01 -0.51 31.68
C GLU A 311 11.26 -1.59 32.47
N ASN A 312 9.95 -1.62 32.34
CA ASN A 312 9.10 -2.58 33.06
C ASN A 312 7.76 -2.77 32.31
N ALA A 313 7.60 -3.92 31.65
CA ALA A 313 6.36 -4.26 30.98
C ALA A 313 5.22 -4.40 32.01
N PRO A 314 4.07 -3.73 31.81
CA PRO A 314 2.96 -3.83 32.74
C PRO A 314 2.17 -5.15 32.58
N GLU A 315 1.50 -5.57 33.64
CA GLU A 315 0.54 -6.69 33.62
C GLU A 315 -0.81 -6.29 33.01
N ILE A 316 -1.15 -5.00 33.11
CA ILE A 316 -2.43 -4.47 32.68
C ILE A 316 -2.20 -3.15 31.93
N ILE A 317 -2.89 -3.02 30.81
CA ILE A 317 -2.90 -1.79 30.01
C ILE A 317 -4.31 -1.20 30.02
N MET A 318 -4.39 0.12 30.30
CA MET A 318 -5.62 0.89 30.29
C MET A 318 -5.59 1.87 29.11
N ILE A 319 -6.24 1.52 28.01
CA ILE A 319 -6.34 2.41 26.82
C ILE A 319 -7.61 3.26 26.95
N GLY A 320 -7.50 4.55 26.63
CA GLY A 320 -8.65 5.44 26.65
C GLY A 320 -8.35 6.90 26.39
N ASN A 321 -9.34 7.72 26.55
CA ASN A 321 -9.29 9.17 26.38
C ASN A 321 -8.98 9.92 27.71
N SER A 322 -9.46 11.16 27.85
CA SER A 322 -9.22 12.00 29.04
C SER A 322 -9.69 11.38 30.37
N ILE A 323 -10.70 10.54 30.35
CA ILE A 323 -11.20 9.88 31.57
C ILE A 323 -10.13 8.93 32.12
N THR A 324 -9.56 8.11 31.23
CA THR A 324 -8.44 7.21 31.57
C THR A 324 -7.17 8.00 31.90
N HIS A 325 -6.84 9.02 31.07
CA HIS A 325 -5.65 9.86 31.28
C HIS A 325 -5.57 10.44 32.67
N TYR A 326 -6.69 11.06 33.12
CA TYR A 326 -6.74 11.76 34.41
C TYR A 326 -7.21 10.89 35.59
N TRP A 327 -7.38 9.58 35.39
CA TRP A 327 -7.76 8.68 36.46
C TRP A 327 -6.63 8.54 37.48
N ALA A 328 -5.58 7.87 37.17
CA ALA A 328 -4.29 7.79 37.88
C ALA A 328 -3.31 6.86 37.13
N GLY A 329 -2.22 6.45 37.75
CA GLY A 329 -1.23 5.54 37.19
C GLY A 329 -0.14 6.24 36.39
N GLU A 330 0.79 5.45 35.90
CA GLU A 330 1.95 5.94 35.13
C GLU A 330 1.74 5.82 33.61
N PRO A 331 2.22 6.80 32.82
CA PRO A 331 2.85 8.07 33.25
C PRO A 331 1.86 8.98 33.98
N THR A 332 2.37 9.61 35.03
CA THR A 332 1.55 10.44 35.92
C THR A 332 1.02 11.68 35.18
N ALA A 333 -0.29 11.83 35.12
CA ALA A 333 -0.91 13.05 34.61
C ALA A 333 -0.79 14.22 35.62
N PRO A 334 -0.78 15.47 35.12
CA PRO A 334 -0.75 16.66 36.00
C PRO A 334 -1.90 16.71 37.04
N THR A 335 -3.01 16.06 36.72
CA THR A 335 -4.17 15.91 37.59
C THR A 335 -4.57 14.45 37.67
N GLN A 336 -4.70 13.91 38.86
CA GLN A 336 -5.21 12.57 39.10
C GLN A 336 -6.53 12.64 39.89
N ARG A 337 -7.64 12.33 39.23
CA ARG A 337 -8.99 12.51 39.79
C ARG A 337 -9.51 11.29 40.53
N GLY A 338 -8.85 10.15 40.39
CA GLY A 338 -9.29 8.91 40.99
C GLY A 338 -8.18 8.06 41.57
N LYS A 339 -7.10 8.70 42.07
CA LYS A 339 -5.93 8.00 42.58
C LYS A 339 -6.27 6.99 43.70
N GLU A 340 -7.12 7.34 44.63
CA GLU A 340 -7.52 6.48 45.73
C GLU A 340 -8.23 5.19 45.19
N ALA A 341 -9.14 5.38 44.23
CA ALA A 341 -9.83 4.26 43.57
C ALA A 341 -8.89 3.39 42.78
N TRP A 342 -7.94 4.01 42.06
CA TRP A 342 -6.88 3.31 41.31
C TRP A 342 -6.02 2.46 42.22
N ASP A 343 -5.48 3.03 43.28
CA ASP A 343 -4.63 2.35 44.24
C ASP A 343 -5.36 1.19 44.92
N LYS A 344 -6.65 1.37 45.22
CA LYS A 344 -7.48 0.30 45.79
C LYS A 344 -7.77 -0.84 44.78
N LEU A 345 -8.02 -0.51 43.52
CA LEU A 345 -8.39 -1.49 42.49
C LEU A 345 -7.17 -2.32 42.06
N PHE A 346 -6.07 -1.65 41.79
CA PHE A 346 -4.92 -2.31 41.19
C PHE A 346 -3.87 -2.78 42.21
N LYS A 347 -3.88 -2.25 43.42
CA LYS A 347 -2.98 -2.64 44.53
C LYS A 347 -1.51 -2.83 44.07
N ASN A 348 -1.08 -4.11 44.06
CA ASN A 348 0.30 -4.49 43.72
C ASN A 348 0.48 -4.89 42.25
N ARG A 349 -0.48 -4.61 41.39
CA ARG A 349 -0.38 -4.91 39.97
C ARG A 349 0.30 -3.80 39.21
N SER A 350 1.14 -4.16 38.27
CA SER A 350 1.75 -3.23 37.33
C SER A 350 0.73 -2.83 36.25
N VAL A 351 0.31 -1.58 36.25
CA VAL A 351 -0.70 -1.06 35.31
C VAL A 351 -0.14 0.16 34.58
N ARG A 352 -0.18 0.13 33.26
CA ARG A 352 0.18 1.27 32.42
C ARG A 352 -1.05 2.00 31.96
N ASN A 353 -1.06 3.33 32.22
CA ASN A 353 -2.13 4.20 31.78
C ASN A 353 -1.84 4.80 30.40
N LEU A 354 -2.39 4.16 29.34
CA LEU A 354 -2.36 4.62 27.96
C LEU A 354 -3.60 5.52 27.64
N GLY A 355 -4.10 6.23 28.61
CA GLY A 355 -5.12 7.26 28.40
C GLY A 355 -4.50 8.55 27.91
N PHE A 356 -5.10 9.15 26.89
CA PHE A 356 -4.69 10.45 26.35
C PHE A 356 -5.91 11.36 26.22
N GLY A 357 -5.82 12.56 26.76
CA GLY A 357 -6.89 13.53 26.66
C GLY A 357 -7.25 13.84 25.21
N TRP A 358 -8.52 13.72 24.89
CA TRP A 358 -9.07 13.98 23.56
C TRP A 358 -8.65 13.02 22.45
N ASP A 359 -8.00 11.90 22.73
CA ASP A 359 -7.74 10.89 21.73
C ASP A 359 -9.03 10.37 21.13
N LYS A 360 -8.97 10.18 19.82
CA LYS A 360 -9.91 9.45 19.01
C LYS A 360 -9.30 8.11 18.62
N THR A 361 -10.05 7.25 17.96
CA THR A 361 -9.59 5.92 17.55
C THR A 361 -8.33 5.98 16.69
N GLU A 362 -8.28 6.90 15.74
CA GLU A 362 -7.13 7.11 14.86
C GLU A 362 -5.84 7.49 15.61
N ASN A 363 -5.96 8.24 16.71
CA ASN A 363 -4.82 8.58 17.54
C ASN A 363 -4.32 7.39 18.36
N VAL A 364 -5.25 6.57 18.85
CA VAL A 364 -4.92 5.30 19.52
C VAL A 364 -4.19 4.35 18.56
N LEU A 365 -4.70 4.18 17.32
CA LEU A 365 -4.06 3.38 16.29
C LEU A 365 -2.64 3.86 16.00
N TRP A 366 -2.44 5.19 15.85
CA TRP A 366 -1.12 5.75 15.64
C TRP A 366 -0.15 5.31 16.75
N ARG A 367 -0.55 5.43 18.02
CA ARG A 367 0.29 5.06 19.16
C ARG A 367 0.59 3.56 19.23
N ILE A 368 -0.39 2.73 18.88
CA ILE A 368 -0.20 1.27 18.80
C ILE A 368 0.85 0.93 17.73
N TYR A 369 0.71 1.47 16.51
CA TYR A 369 1.68 1.27 15.44
C TYR A 369 3.06 1.86 15.75
N HIS A 370 3.14 2.79 16.70
CA HIS A 370 4.40 3.38 17.15
C HIS A 370 4.94 2.74 18.44
N GLY A 371 4.52 1.54 18.75
CA GLY A 371 5.18 0.67 19.72
C GLY A 371 4.65 0.72 21.15
N GLU A 372 3.49 1.36 21.42
CA GLU A 372 2.95 1.37 22.79
C GLU A 372 2.52 -0.02 23.30
N LEU A 373 2.32 -0.97 22.38
CA LEU A 373 2.01 -2.36 22.73
C LEU A 373 3.15 -3.34 22.41
N ASP A 374 4.34 -2.87 22.03
CA ASP A 374 5.46 -3.75 21.74
C ASP A 374 5.94 -4.47 23.02
N GLY A 375 5.98 -5.79 22.95
CA GLY A 375 6.45 -6.62 24.06
C GLY A 375 5.35 -7.16 24.98
N PHE A 376 4.08 -7.00 24.58
CA PHE A 376 2.92 -7.55 25.28
C PHE A 376 2.38 -8.79 24.58
#